data_2b32a71a76fef0731eb0eba6bf888c7e
#
_entry.id   2b32a71a76fef0731eb0eba6bf888c7e
#
_cell.length_a   1.000
_cell.length_b   1.000
_cell.length_c   1.000
_cell.angle_alpha   90.00
_cell.angle_beta   90.00
_cell.angle_gamma   90.00
#
_symmetry.space_group_name_H-M   'P 1'
#
loop_
_entity.id
_entity.type
_entity.pdbx_description
1 polymer ?
#
loop_
_entity_poly.entity_id
_entity_poly.type
_entity_poly.pdbx_seq_one_letter_code
_entity_poly.pdbx_strand_id
1 'polypeptide(L)'
;MSARQTEEKITALYERLSRDDESAGDSNSIVNQKKYLEGYAEQHSFSNIVHYTDDGWSGGNFERPDWKRLIADIESGKVALVLTKDMSRIGRDYLQTGFYTEVLFRKFGVRFIAIGNSIDSDDPSSSEFAPFVNIMSEWYLRDLSRKQRTAIRVKGESGKPTTNCAIYGYRKDPDNKYHWLIDEEAAAVVRRIFQLTIEGHGPYEIATMLCEEKIETPAAYFARQGRGVWKSKEDIPRPYSWNGFAVGQILSKPEYMGHTVNFRTHKESYKDKRAVVHSPEDWLIFENTHEAIVDKATWELAQKLRKTPRRHDTIGEANPLTGLLYCADCG
;
A
#
# COMPACT_ATOMS: atom_id res chain seq x y z
N MET A 1 55.33 22.51 -5.07
CA MET A 1 54.04 23.16 -4.87
C MET A 1 53.06 22.45 -5.81
N SER A 2 52.30 21.52 -5.28
CA SER A 2 51.28 20.76 -6.06
C SER A 2 50.07 21.70 -6.26
N ALA A 3 49.73 22.00 -7.53
CA ALA A 3 48.51 22.69 -7.88
C ALA A 3 47.33 21.82 -7.46
N ARG A 4 46.62 22.19 -6.38
CA ARG A 4 45.31 21.65 -6.11
C ARG A 4 44.44 21.99 -7.32
N GLN A 5 44.12 21.00 -8.16
CA GLN A 5 43.01 21.07 -9.09
C GLN A 5 41.78 21.38 -8.23
N THR A 6 41.23 22.56 -8.34
CA THR A 6 39.88 22.87 -7.83
C THR A 6 38.92 22.03 -8.68
N GLU A 7 38.51 20.86 -8.18
CA GLU A 7 37.45 20.10 -8.82
C GLU A 7 36.23 21.02 -8.93
N GLU A 8 35.75 21.18 -10.14
CA GLU A 8 34.58 22.01 -10.44
C GLU A 8 33.35 21.37 -9.77
N LYS A 9 32.73 22.08 -8.83
CA LYS A 9 31.63 21.55 -8.04
C LYS A 9 30.42 21.21 -8.93
N ILE A 10 29.66 20.19 -8.52
CA ILE A 10 28.53 19.64 -9.25
C ILE A 10 27.31 20.58 -9.20
N THR A 11 26.67 20.76 -10.35
CA THR A 11 25.28 21.20 -10.46
C THR A 11 24.38 19.97 -10.50
N ALA A 12 23.71 19.70 -9.39
CA ALA A 12 22.83 18.52 -9.23
C ALA A 12 21.42 18.82 -9.77
N LEU A 13 20.98 18.07 -10.77
CA LEU A 13 19.61 18.08 -11.25
C LEU A 13 18.84 16.96 -10.58
N TYR A 14 17.81 17.30 -9.79
CA TYR A 14 17.02 16.31 -9.06
C TYR A 14 15.65 16.13 -9.68
N GLU A 15 15.36 14.92 -10.13
CA GLU A 15 14.09 14.50 -10.72
C GLU A 15 13.42 13.41 -9.90
N ARG A 16 12.11 13.51 -9.74
CA ARG A 16 11.29 12.49 -9.08
C ARG A 16 9.92 12.34 -9.74
N LEU A 17 9.54 11.10 -9.96
CA LEU A 17 8.18 10.75 -10.37
C LEU A 17 7.63 9.68 -9.41
N SER A 18 6.39 9.85 -8.95
CA SER A 18 5.69 8.81 -8.21
C SER A 18 4.72 8.07 -9.13
N ARG A 19 4.38 6.83 -8.79
CA ARG A 19 3.36 6.05 -9.53
C ARG A 19 2.00 6.75 -9.59
N ASP A 20 1.71 7.62 -8.63
CA ASP A 20 0.46 8.39 -8.59
C ASP A 20 0.50 9.61 -9.53
N ASP A 21 1.70 10.08 -9.92
CA ASP A 21 1.90 11.22 -10.82
C ASP A 21 1.87 10.81 -12.30
N GLU A 22 1.97 9.51 -12.63
CA GLU A 22 1.90 8.98 -14.01
C GLU A 22 0.56 9.26 -14.69
N SER A 23 -0.51 9.44 -13.92
CA SER A 23 -1.84 9.78 -14.43
C SER A 23 -2.02 11.25 -14.85
N ALA A 24 -1.05 12.11 -14.59
CA ALA A 24 -1.16 13.57 -14.79
C ALA A 24 -0.67 14.08 -16.16
N GLY A 25 -0.38 13.19 -17.12
CA GLY A 25 -0.01 13.51 -18.50
C GLY A 25 1.51 13.65 -18.74
N ASP A 26 1.90 13.69 -20.04
CA ASP A 26 3.30 13.65 -20.52
C ASP A 26 4.25 14.73 -19.96
N SER A 27 3.73 15.84 -19.43
CA SER A 27 4.55 16.95 -18.92
C SER A 27 5.29 16.63 -17.61
N ASN A 28 4.96 15.54 -16.93
CA ASN A 28 5.55 15.13 -15.65
C ASN A 28 6.53 13.95 -15.76
N SER A 29 6.73 13.38 -16.95
CA SER A 29 7.67 12.27 -17.13
C SER A 29 9.10 12.68 -16.71
N ILE A 30 9.88 11.70 -16.26
CA ILE A 30 11.31 11.92 -15.90
C ILE A 30 12.08 12.52 -17.08
N VAL A 31 11.82 12.06 -18.31
CA VAL A 31 12.48 12.57 -19.52
C VAL A 31 12.20 14.06 -19.72
N ASN A 32 10.95 14.50 -19.52
CA ASN A 32 10.58 15.90 -19.66
C ASN A 32 11.17 16.75 -18.53
N GLN A 33 11.25 16.20 -17.30
CA GLN A 33 11.91 16.90 -16.20
C GLN A 33 13.40 17.12 -16.50
N LYS A 34 14.12 16.10 -16.99
CA LYS A 34 15.52 16.21 -17.37
C LYS A 34 15.74 17.30 -18.41
N LYS A 35 15.04 17.24 -19.53
CA LYS A 35 15.12 18.26 -20.59
C LYS A 35 14.84 19.67 -20.08
N TYR A 36 13.86 19.83 -19.20
CA TYR A 36 13.48 21.10 -18.61
C TYR A 36 14.58 21.66 -17.71
N LEU A 37 15.20 20.82 -16.88
CA LEU A 37 16.28 21.23 -15.97
C LEU A 37 17.58 21.48 -16.73
N GLU A 38 17.92 20.66 -17.73
CA GLU A 38 19.07 20.86 -18.61
C GLU A 38 18.97 22.21 -19.35
N GLY A 39 17.80 22.49 -19.97
CA GLY A 39 17.57 23.75 -20.68
C GLY A 39 17.70 24.98 -19.75
N TYR A 40 17.21 24.86 -18.51
CA TYR A 40 17.40 25.93 -17.51
C TYR A 40 18.88 26.10 -17.13
N ALA A 41 19.61 25.01 -16.92
CA ALA A 41 21.02 25.02 -16.58
C ALA A 41 21.87 25.63 -17.71
N GLU A 42 21.58 25.30 -18.97
CA GLU A 42 22.22 25.89 -20.15
C GLU A 42 21.98 27.40 -20.24
N GLN A 43 20.71 27.84 -20.07
CA GLN A 43 20.37 29.28 -20.11
C GLN A 43 21.08 30.09 -19.05
N HIS A 44 21.39 29.48 -17.88
CA HIS A 44 22.07 30.17 -16.77
C HIS A 44 23.56 29.84 -16.71
N SER A 45 24.10 29.14 -17.71
CA SER A 45 25.53 28.78 -17.82
C SER A 45 26.02 27.96 -16.62
N PHE A 46 25.19 27.11 -16.04
CA PHE A 46 25.61 26.19 -15.01
C PHE A 46 26.36 25.01 -15.64
N SER A 47 27.54 24.71 -15.12
CA SER A 47 28.46 23.68 -15.60
C SER A 47 28.41 22.41 -14.68
N ASN A 48 29.12 21.37 -15.11
CA ASN A 48 29.27 20.09 -14.36
C ASN A 48 27.94 19.49 -13.90
N ILE A 49 27.02 19.26 -14.83
CA ILE A 49 25.67 18.75 -14.59
C ILE A 49 25.70 17.27 -14.25
N VAL A 50 25.05 16.88 -13.15
CA VAL A 50 24.85 15.48 -12.74
C VAL A 50 23.37 15.26 -12.37
N HIS A 51 22.75 14.21 -12.95
CA HIS A 51 21.39 13.82 -12.65
C HIS A 51 21.28 12.90 -11.44
N TYR A 52 20.28 13.17 -10.61
CA TYR A 52 19.84 12.35 -9.47
C TYR A 52 18.35 12.07 -9.65
N THR A 53 18.04 10.81 -10.00
CA THR A 53 16.70 10.45 -10.49
C THR A 53 16.06 9.35 -9.64
N ASP A 54 14.95 9.65 -8.96
CA ASP A 54 14.15 8.72 -8.20
C ASP A 54 12.80 8.46 -8.90
N ASP A 55 12.79 7.50 -9.83
CA ASP A 55 11.58 7.10 -10.55
C ASP A 55 10.77 6.07 -9.75
N GLY A 56 9.44 6.20 -9.73
CA GLY A 56 8.53 5.34 -8.97
C GLY A 56 8.50 5.57 -7.45
N TRP A 57 9.18 6.61 -6.95
CA TRP A 57 9.28 6.92 -5.52
C TRP A 57 8.31 8.01 -5.07
N SER A 58 7.58 7.76 -3.97
CA SER A 58 6.70 8.74 -3.35
C SER A 58 7.46 9.91 -2.73
N GLY A 59 6.89 11.12 -2.82
CA GLY A 59 7.40 12.31 -2.12
C GLY A 59 7.18 12.31 -0.60
N GLY A 60 6.53 11.29 -0.04
CA GLY A 60 6.20 11.23 1.38
C GLY A 60 7.33 10.74 2.31
N ASN A 61 8.45 10.26 1.76
CA ASN A 61 9.62 9.88 2.54
C ASN A 61 10.92 10.26 1.80
N PHE A 62 12.04 10.25 2.49
CA PHE A 62 13.36 10.57 1.97
C PHE A 62 14.30 9.34 1.88
N GLU A 63 13.75 8.12 1.99
CA GLU A 63 14.48 6.85 1.86
C GLU A 63 14.71 6.43 0.40
N ARG A 64 14.94 7.40 -0.48
CA ARG A 64 15.12 7.23 -1.92
C ARG A 64 16.60 7.10 -2.26
N PRO A 65 16.99 6.18 -3.18
CA PRO A 65 18.38 5.90 -3.49
C PRO A 65 19.17 7.12 -3.98
N ASP A 66 18.67 7.81 -5.00
CA ASP A 66 19.38 8.96 -5.56
C ASP A 66 19.28 10.20 -4.69
N TRP A 67 18.22 10.36 -3.90
CA TRP A 67 18.20 11.37 -2.85
C TRP A 67 19.32 11.17 -1.82
N LYS A 68 19.50 9.93 -1.33
CA LYS A 68 20.59 9.62 -0.39
C LYS A 68 21.98 9.85 -1.01
N ARG A 69 22.15 9.49 -2.29
CA ARG A 69 23.38 9.79 -3.04
C ARG A 69 23.63 11.28 -3.13
N LEU A 70 22.62 12.08 -3.47
CA LEU A 70 22.70 13.55 -3.51
C LEU A 70 23.12 14.12 -2.15
N ILE A 71 22.48 13.68 -1.06
CA ILE A 71 22.83 14.15 0.29
C ILE A 71 24.27 13.80 0.66
N ALA A 72 24.74 12.59 0.35
CA ALA A 72 26.12 12.18 0.60
C ALA A 72 27.13 13.04 -0.21
N ASP A 73 26.81 13.37 -1.46
CA ASP A 73 27.65 14.26 -2.28
C ASP A 73 27.62 15.73 -1.79
N ILE A 74 26.50 16.19 -1.23
CA ILE A 74 26.40 17.50 -0.55
C ILE A 74 27.27 17.51 0.71
N GLU A 75 27.15 16.49 1.56
CA GLU A 75 27.92 16.39 2.80
C GLU A 75 29.42 16.26 2.56
N SER A 76 29.83 15.66 1.43
CA SER A 76 31.23 15.60 0.99
C SER A 76 31.73 16.89 0.36
N GLY A 77 30.86 17.93 0.20
CA GLY A 77 31.21 19.24 -0.34
C GLY A 77 31.38 19.30 -1.86
N LYS A 78 30.96 18.26 -2.60
CA LYS A 78 31.08 18.18 -4.06
C LYS A 78 30.02 18.99 -4.80
N VAL A 79 28.85 19.25 -4.20
CA VAL A 79 27.73 19.94 -4.83
C VAL A 79 27.74 21.42 -4.51
N ALA A 80 27.53 22.28 -5.53
CA ALA A 80 27.37 23.71 -5.37
C ALA A 80 25.91 24.16 -5.50
N LEU A 81 25.14 23.49 -6.36
CA LEU A 81 23.79 23.87 -6.72
C LEU A 81 22.91 22.64 -6.85
N VAL A 82 21.70 22.73 -6.30
CA VAL A 82 20.63 21.76 -6.53
C VAL A 82 19.50 22.44 -7.28
N LEU A 83 19.17 21.91 -8.46
CA LEU A 83 18.07 22.34 -9.32
C LEU A 83 16.95 21.30 -9.29
N THR A 84 15.70 21.73 -9.15
CA THR A 84 14.53 20.89 -9.28
C THR A 84 13.40 21.61 -10.01
N LYS A 85 12.49 20.83 -10.63
CA LYS A 85 11.34 21.41 -11.34
C LYS A 85 10.45 22.22 -10.38
N ASP A 86 10.13 21.64 -9.22
CA ASP A 86 9.31 22.27 -8.18
C ASP A 86 9.61 21.64 -6.81
N MET A 87 9.18 22.30 -5.74
CA MET A 87 9.39 21.87 -4.35
C MET A 87 8.83 20.46 -4.07
N SER A 88 7.76 20.05 -4.77
CA SER A 88 7.15 18.75 -4.56
C SER A 88 8.06 17.59 -4.99
N ARG A 89 9.04 17.84 -5.85
CA ARG A 89 10.05 16.85 -6.25
C ARG A 89 10.98 16.53 -5.09
N ILE A 90 11.34 17.53 -4.28
CA ILE A 90 12.13 17.32 -3.07
C ILE A 90 11.33 16.46 -2.07
N GLY A 91 10.13 16.90 -1.71
CA GLY A 91 9.28 16.17 -0.78
C GLY A 91 7.93 16.82 -0.55
N ARG A 92 7.03 16.03 0.04
CA ARG A 92 5.68 16.46 0.43
C ARG A 92 5.54 16.61 1.95
N ASP A 93 6.60 16.33 2.71
CA ASP A 93 6.66 16.57 4.14
C ASP A 93 7.33 17.92 4.42
N TYR A 94 6.58 18.85 4.98
CA TYR A 94 7.04 20.23 5.24
C TYR A 94 8.29 20.28 6.13
N LEU A 95 8.29 19.52 7.24
CA LEU A 95 9.38 19.58 8.21
C LEU A 95 10.68 19.03 7.63
N GLN A 96 10.60 17.90 6.93
CA GLN A 96 11.78 17.29 6.32
C GLN A 96 12.27 18.08 5.11
N THR A 97 11.36 18.56 4.26
CA THR A 97 11.74 19.40 3.11
C THR A 97 12.41 20.68 3.57
N GLY A 98 11.83 21.39 4.55
CA GLY A 98 12.41 22.58 5.15
C GLY A 98 13.76 22.32 5.80
N PHE A 99 13.93 21.19 6.52
CA PHE A 99 15.22 20.80 7.08
C PHE A 99 16.31 20.70 6.00
N TYR A 100 16.01 20.03 4.88
CA TYR A 100 16.98 19.91 3.80
C TYR A 100 17.28 21.25 3.12
N THR A 101 16.25 22.00 2.73
CA THR A 101 16.45 23.24 1.94
C THR A 101 16.93 24.43 2.76
N GLU A 102 16.47 24.59 4.00
CA GLU A 102 16.78 25.75 4.83
C GLU A 102 17.92 25.54 5.83
N VAL A 103 18.15 24.29 6.25
CA VAL A 103 19.18 23.98 7.24
C VAL A 103 20.37 23.28 6.60
N LEU A 104 20.16 22.12 5.96
CA LEU A 104 21.26 21.28 5.48
C LEU A 104 21.96 21.93 4.28
N PHE A 105 21.24 22.34 3.24
CA PHE A 105 21.86 22.96 2.06
C PHE A 105 22.60 24.24 2.41
N ARG A 106 22.02 25.09 3.25
CA ARG A 106 22.71 26.31 3.74
C ARG A 106 23.95 25.99 4.56
N LYS A 107 23.91 24.96 5.42
CA LYS A 107 25.08 24.53 6.21
C LYS A 107 26.27 24.14 5.34
N PHE A 108 26.02 23.53 4.19
CA PHE A 108 27.06 23.11 3.24
C PHE A 108 27.32 24.13 2.11
N GLY A 109 26.68 25.30 2.16
CA GLY A 109 26.83 26.35 1.16
C GLY A 109 26.33 25.95 -0.23
N VAL A 110 25.27 25.14 -0.28
CA VAL A 110 24.64 24.68 -1.52
C VAL A 110 23.46 25.60 -1.85
N ARG A 111 23.51 26.22 -3.04
CA ARG A 111 22.36 26.96 -3.58
C ARG A 111 21.25 26.00 -3.99
N PHE A 112 20.01 26.39 -3.75
CA PHE A 112 18.83 25.60 -4.12
C PHE A 112 17.89 26.41 -4.98
N ILE A 113 17.49 25.88 -6.13
CA ILE A 113 16.53 26.49 -7.04
C ILE A 113 15.39 25.52 -7.35
N ALA A 114 14.14 25.93 -7.11
CA ALA A 114 12.91 25.26 -7.55
C ALA A 114 12.24 26.13 -8.62
N ILE A 115 12.45 25.79 -9.90
CA ILE A 115 12.15 26.67 -11.04
C ILE A 115 10.65 27.01 -11.12
N GLY A 116 9.78 25.99 -11.06
CA GLY A 116 8.33 26.18 -11.17
C GLY A 116 7.69 26.91 -9.99
N ASN A 117 8.40 27.07 -8.87
CA ASN A 117 7.95 27.85 -7.72
C ASN A 117 8.62 29.22 -7.65
N SER A 118 9.53 29.55 -8.58
CA SER A 118 10.34 30.76 -8.54
C SER A 118 11.10 30.93 -7.21
N ILE A 119 11.59 29.81 -6.65
CA ILE A 119 12.36 29.79 -5.40
C ILE A 119 13.84 29.67 -5.76
N ASP A 120 14.64 30.58 -5.20
CA ASP A 120 16.09 30.57 -5.29
C ASP A 120 16.64 30.93 -3.91
N SER A 121 17.47 30.07 -3.32
CA SER A 121 18.02 30.29 -1.99
C SER A 121 18.99 31.50 -1.90
N ASP A 122 19.52 31.94 -3.03
CA ASP A 122 20.39 33.12 -3.10
C ASP A 122 19.59 34.43 -3.26
N ASP A 123 18.29 34.32 -3.61
CA ASP A 123 17.40 35.49 -3.65
C ASP A 123 16.62 35.59 -2.32
N PRO A 124 16.91 36.61 -1.48
CA PRO A 124 16.23 36.78 -0.20
C PRO A 124 14.69 36.86 -0.32
N SER A 125 14.19 37.46 -1.41
CA SER A 125 12.74 37.61 -1.61
C SER A 125 12.04 36.31 -1.93
N SER A 126 12.70 35.38 -2.60
CA SER A 126 12.16 34.08 -2.96
C SER A 126 12.15 33.08 -1.78
N SER A 127 13.13 33.19 -0.88
CA SER A 127 13.26 32.28 0.25
C SER A 127 12.17 32.48 1.32
N GLU A 128 11.56 33.66 1.40
CA GLU A 128 10.47 33.97 2.33
C GLU A 128 9.17 33.20 2.00
N PHE A 129 8.96 32.83 0.73
CA PHE A 129 7.77 32.11 0.29
C PHE A 129 7.87 30.58 0.40
N ALA A 130 9.08 30.01 0.50
CA ALA A 130 9.27 28.56 0.58
C ALA A 130 8.49 27.89 1.73
N PRO A 131 8.44 28.44 2.96
CA PRO A 131 7.63 27.89 4.05
C PRO A 131 6.12 27.84 3.70
N PHE A 132 5.61 28.88 3.04
CA PHE A 132 4.20 28.93 2.67
C PHE A 132 3.83 27.89 1.61
N VAL A 133 4.67 27.68 0.59
CA VAL A 133 4.45 26.67 -0.45
C VAL A 133 4.44 25.26 0.18
N ASN A 134 5.34 25.01 1.13
CA ASN A 134 5.41 23.75 1.85
C ASN A 134 4.17 23.52 2.72
N ILE A 135 3.72 24.54 3.48
CA ILE A 135 2.50 24.48 4.30
C ILE A 135 1.27 24.21 3.41
N MET A 136 1.16 24.94 2.29
CA MET A 136 0.04 24.75 1.34
C MET A 136 0.04 23.34 0.74
N SER A 137 1.20 22.80 0.39
CA SER A 137 1.33 21.44 -0.13
C SER A 137 0.88 20.38 0.90
N GLU A 138 1.30 20.53 2.16
CA GLU A 138 0.86 19.63 3.23
C GLU A 138 -0.64 19.77 3.51
N TRP A 139 -1.16 21.00 3.54
CA TRP A 139 -2.59 21.24 3.72
C TRP A 139 -3.41 20.59 2.59
N TYR A 140 -2.98 20.73 1.34
CA TYR A 140 -3.64 20.11 0.19
C TYR A 140 -3.70 18.58 0.31
N LEU A 141 -2.60 17.93 0.67
CA LEU A 141 -2.57 16.48 0.89
C LEU A 141 -3.49 16.04 2.03
N ARG A 142 -3.55 16.83 3.11
CA ARG A 142 -4.45 16.58 4.24
C ARG A 142 -5.91 16.72 3.82
N ASP A 143 -6.25 17.74 3.04
CA ASP A 143 -7.58 17.96 2.52
C ASP A 143 -8.01 16.85 1.55
N LEU A 144 -7.12 16.47 0.61
CA LEU A 144 -7.34 15.35 -0.31
C LEU A 144 -7.60 14.05 0.45
N SER A 145 -6.78 13.75 1.46
CA SER A 145 -6.98 12.57 2.32
C SER A 145 -8.32 12.61 3.05
N ARG A 146 -8.73 13.78 3.57
CA ARG A 146 -10.03 13.95 4.21
C ARG A 146 -11.18 13.68 3.23
N LYS A 147 -11.12 14.25 2.03
CA LYS A 147 -12.13 14.05 0.97
C LYS A 147 -12.24 12.58 0.56
N GLN A 148 -11.10 11.90 0.37
CA GLN A 148 -11.08 10.47 0.06
C GLN A 148 -11.71 9.63 1.18
N ARG A 149 -11.38 9.90 2.44
CA ARG A 149 -11.99 9.19 3.59
C ARG A 149 -13.49 9.41 3.66
N THR A 150 -13.95 10.64 3.45
CA THR A 150 -15.38 10.95 3.41
C THR A 150 -16.08 10.20 2.29
N ALA A 151 -15.50 10.17 1.08
CA ALA A 151 -16.06 9.42 -0.05
C ALA A 151 -16.12 7.91 0.22
N ILE A 152 -15.07 7.32 0.82
CA ILE A 152 -15.05 5.90 1.23
C ILE A 152 -16.10 5.65 2.31
N ARG A 153 -16.25 6.55 3.27
CA ARG A 153 -17.25 6.46 4.34
C ARG A 153 -18.66 6.46 3.79
N VAL A 154 -19.02 7.46 2.99
CA VAL A 154 -20.36 7.57 2.34
C VAL A 154 -20.64 6.34 1.48
N LYS A 155 -19.64 5.88 0.69
CA LYS A 155 -19.75 4.66 -0.09
C LYS A 155 -20.03 3.44 0.78
N GLY A 156 -19.28 3.27 1.87
CA GLY A 156 -19.43 2.13 2.78
C GLY A 156 -20.75 2.15 3.55
N GLU A 157 -21.20 3.32 4.02
CA GLU A 157 -22.47 3.51 4.69
C GLU A 157 -23.68 3.27 3.75
N SER A 158 -23.50 3.43 2.44
CA SER A 158 -24.52 3.07 1.43
C SER A 158 -24.59 1.58 1.07
N GLY A 159 -23.90 0.69 1.79
CA GLY A 159 -23.89 -0.76 1.56
C GLY A 159 -23.00 -1.20 0.40
N LYS A 160 -22.28 -0.31 -0.26
CA LYS A 160 -21.37 -0.65 -1.36
C LYS A 160 -20.04 -1.16 -0.81
N PRO A 161 -19.46 -2.23 -1.38
CA PRO A 161 -18.16 -2.72 -0.97
C PRO A 161 -17.09 -1.63 -1.10
N THR A 162 -16.33 -1.37 -0.02
CA THR A 162 -15.22 -0.40 -0.04
C THR A 162 -13.95 -0.99 -0.62
N THR A 163 -13.87 -2.31 -0.80
CA THR A 163 -12.72 -3.01 -1.36
C THR A 163 -12.60 -2.84 -2.87
N ASN A 164 -11.35 -2.77 -3.35
CA ASN A 164 -11.07 -2.64 -4.78
C ASN A 164 -11.21 -3.96 -5.56
N CYS A 165 -11.15 -5.11 -4.88
CA CYS A 165 -11.27 -6.43 -5.46
C CYS A 165 -12.28 -7.25 -4.66
N ALA A 166 -13.07 -8.09 -5.34
CA ALA A 166 -13.87 -9.10 -4.67
C ALA A 166 -12.94 -10.12 -3.99
N ILE A 167 -13.39 -10.71 -2.86
CA ILE A 167 -12.62 -11.74 -2.15
C ILE A 167 -12.53 -13.03 -2.98
N TYR A 168 -11.62 -13.93 -2.61
CA TYR A 168 -11.49 -15.25 -3.22
C TYR A 168 -12.83 -16.01 -3.15
N GLY A 169 -13.24 -16.63 -4.24
CA GLY A 169 -14.58 -17.23 -4.39
C GLY A 169 -15.59 -16.32 -5.10
N TYR A 170 -15.28 -15.02 -5.21
CA TYR A 170 -16.15 -14.06 -5.92
C TYR A 170 -15.39 -13.28 -6.98
N ARG A 171 -16.13 -12.79 -7.97
CA ARG A 171 -15.69 -11.82 -8.97
C ARG A 171 -16.65 -10.63 -9.01
N LYS A 172 -16.19 -9.49 -9.47
CA LYS A 172 -17.09 -8.35 -9.69
C LYS A 172 -17.97 -8.59 -10.89
N ASP A 173 -19.22 -8.15 -10.79
CA ASP A 173 -20.14 -8.07 -11.90
C ASP A 173 -19.61 -7.03 -12.92
N PRO A 174 -19.50 -7.38 -14.22
CA PRO A 174 -19.11 -6.46 -15.26
C PRO A 174 -20.04 -5.24 -15.37
N ASP A 175 -21.35 -5.46 -15.17
CA ASP A 175 -22.35 -4.41 -15.32
C ASP A 175 -22.51 -3.56 -14.03
N ASN A 176 -22.23 -4.15 -12.87
CA ASN A 176 -22.31 -3.47 -11.58
C ASN A 176 -21.09 -3.77 -10.69
N LYS A 177 -20.09 -2.92 -10.74
CA LYS A 177 -18.85 -3.07 -9.96
C LYS A 177 -19.02 -3.19 -8.42
N TYR A 178 -20.20 -2.92 -7.91
CA TYR A 178 -20.54 -3.02 -6.48
C TYR A 178 -21.23 -4.33 -6.14
N HIS A 179 -21.64 -5.10 -7.14
CA HIS A 179 -22.22 -6.43 -6.97
C HIS A 179 -21.16 -7.50 -7.19
N TRP A 180 -21.24 -8.61 -6.43
CA TRP A 180 -20.33 -9.72 -6.57
C TRP A 180 -21.08 -10.95 -7.09
N LEU A 181 -20.48 -11.59 -8.08
CA LEU A 181 -20.91 -12.84 -8.66
C LEU A 181 -20.02 -13.97 -8.15
N ILE A 182 -20.57 -15.16 -8.00
CA ILE A 182 -19.79 -16.35 -7.64
C ILE A 182 -18.80 -16.65 -8.76
N ASP A 183 -17.57 -16.97 -8.38
CA ASP A 183 -16.51 -17.50 -9.22
C ASP A 183 -16.39 -18.98 -8.91
N GLU A 184 -17.05 -19.83 -9.70
CA GLU A 184 -17.29 -21.24 -9.34
C GLU A 184 -16.00 -22.03 -9.12
N GLU A 185 -14.91 -21.72 -9.86
CA GLU A 185 -13.61 -22.37 -9.66
C GLU A 185 -13.08 -22.12 -8.25
N ALA A 186 -13.04 -20.87 -7.83
CA ALA A 186 -12.58 -20.49 -6.51
C ALA A 186 -13.61 -20.78 -5.40
N ALA A 187 -14.91 -20.70 -5.70
CA ALA A 187 -16.00 -21.00 -4.77
C ALA A 187 -16.02 -22.46 -4.36
N ALA A 188 -15.72 -23.38 -5.27
CA ALA A 188 -15.60 -24.80 -4.96
C ALA A 188 -14.55 -25.06 -3.88
N VAL A 189 -13.41 -24.38 -3.95
CA VAL A 189 -12.36 -24.47 -2.93
C VAL A 189 -12.83 -23.90 -1.58
N VAL A 190 -13.56 -22.78 -1.60
CA VAL A 190 -14.14 -22.20 -0.38
C VAL A 190 -15.13 -23.17 0.28
N ARG A 191 -16.07 -23.73 -0.48
CA ARG A 191 -17.03 -24.74 0.02
C ARG A 191 -16.31 -25.93 0.62
N ARG A 192 -15.27 -26.44 -0.05
CA ARG A 192 -14.45 -27.55 0.46
C ARG A 192 -13.76 -27.22 1.78
N ILE A 193 -13.20 -26.02 1.94
CA ILE A 193 -12.58 -25.58 3.19
C ILE A 193 -13.60 -25.60 4.34
N PHE A 194 -14.82 -25.12 4.12
CA PHE A 194 -15.90 -25.16 5.12
C PHE A 194 -16.31 -26.60 5.42
N GLN A 195 -16.45 -27.44 4.41
CA GLN A 195 -16.81 -28.85 4.57
C GLN A 195 -15.77 -29.62 5.42
N LEU A 196 -14.48 -29.52 5.08
CA LEU A 196 -13.41 -30.14 5.85
C LEU A 196 -13.37 -29.62 7.30
N THR A 197 -13.70 -28.34 7.53
CA THR A 197 -13.81 -27.79 8.89
C THR A 197 -14.93 -28.46 9.68
N ILE A 198 -16.10 -28.72 9.05
CA ILE A 198 -17.23 -29.42 9.67
C ILE A 198 -16.88 -30.88 9.93
N GLU A 199 -16.16 -31.55 9.05
CA GLU A 199 -15.64 -32.90 9.20
C GLU A 199 -14.62 -33.02 10.34
N GLY A 200 -14.15 -31.88 10.82
CA GLY A 200 -13.32 -31.83 12.01
C GLY A 200 -11.86 -31.51 11.77
N HIS A 201 -11.44 -31.20 10.55
CA HIS A 201 -10.05 -30.86 10.26
C HIS A 201 -9.68 -29.45 10.72
N GLY A 202 -8.46 -29.31 11.24
CA GLY A 202 -7.92 -28.02 11.67
C GLY A 202 -7.41 -27.19 10.47
N PRO A 203 -7.27 -25.84 10.61
CA PRO A 203 -6.84 -24.99 9.50
C PRO A 203 -5.46 -25.37 8.92
N TYR A 204 -4.54 -25.88 9.73
CA TYR A 204 -3.21 -26.34 9.27
C TYR A 204 -3.31 -27.65 8.49
N GLU A 205 -4.14 -28.58 8.93
CA GLU A 205 -4.39 -29.85 8.27
C GLU A 205 -5.07 -29.62 6.91
N ILE A 206 -6.11 -28.78 6.87
CA ILE A 206 -6.76 -28.37 5.63
C ILE A 206 -5.74 -27.73 4.67
N ALA A 207 -4.86 -26.87 5.17
CA ALA A 207 -3.81 -26.27 4.34
C ALA A 207 -2.89 -27.32 3.73
N THR A 208 -2.50 -28.36 4.50
CA THR A 208 -1.68 -29.47 4.03
C THR A 208 -2.39 -30.24 2.92
N MET A 209 -3.67 -30.58 3.11
CA MET A 209 -4.47 -31.28 2.09
C MET A 209 -4.56 -30.48 0.79
N LEU A 210 -4.79 -29.16 0.86
CA LEU A 210 -4.85 -28.30 -0.31
C LEU A 210 -3.48 -28.17 -1.03
N CYS A 211 -2.38 -28.24 -0.28
CA CYS A 211 -1.02 -28.29 -0.86
C CYS A 211 -0.78 -29.61 -1.62
N GLU A 212 -1.15 -30.75 -1.03
CA GLU A 212 -0.97 -32.07 -1.61
C GLU A 212 -1.80 -32.24 -2.89
N GLU A 213 -3.00 -31.69 -2.90
CA GLU A 213 -3.89 -31.66 -4.06
C GLU A 213 -3.48 -30.64 -5.13
N LYS A 214 -2.43 -29.85 -4.90
CA LYS A 214 -1.93 -28.79 -5.79
C LYS A 214 -3.03 -27.79 -6.16
N ILE A 215 -3.84 -27.37 -5.19
CA ILE A 215 -4.82 -26.31 -5.36
C ILE A 215 -4.12 -24.96 -5.24
N GLU A 216 -4.34 -24.06 -6.21
CA GLU A 216 -3.75 -22.71 -6.20
C GLU A 216 -4.19 -21.91 -4.97
N THR A 217 -3.22 -21.24 -4.35
CA THR A 217 -3.54 -20.26 -3.30
C THR A 217 -4.32 -19.07 -3.87
N PRO A 218 -5.08 -18.32 -3.06
CA PRO A 218 -5.78 -17.12 -3.53
C PRO A 218 -4.89 -16.11 -4.24
N ALA A 219 -3.62 -15.99 -3.81
CA ALA A 219 -2.65 -15.11 -4.44
C ALA A 219 -2.26 -15.57 -5.86
N ALA A 220 -1.98 -16.87 -6.02
CA ALA A 220 -1.64 -17.47 -7.31
C ALA A 220 -2.85 -17.42 -8.27
N TYR A 221 -4.04 -17.74 -7.75
CA TYR A 221 -5.29 -17.65 -8.51
C TYR A 221 -5.53 -16.22 -9.04
N PHE A 222 -5.40 -15.20 -8.18
CA PHE A 222 -5.58 -13.81 -8.59
C PHE A 222 -4.50 -13.33 -9.55
N ALA A 223 -3.26 -13.78 -9.43
CA ALA A 223 -2.19 -13.48 -10.38
C ALA A 223 -2.53 -14.07 -11.76
N ARG A 224 -2.92 -15.34 -11.84
CA ARG A 224 -3.37 -16.01 -13.07
C ARG A 224 -4.54 -15.30 -13.74
N GLN A 225 -5.47 -14.76 -12.94
CA GLN A 225 -6.63 -13.99 -13.41
C GLN A 225 -6.31 -12.51 -13.71
N GLY A 226 -5.09 -12.05 -13.48
CA GLY A 226 -4.72 -10.63 -13.64
C GLY A 226 -5.49 -9.67 -12.73
N ARG A 227 -5.83 -10.09 -11.48
CA ARG A 227 -6.73 -9.36 -10.57
C ARG A 227 -5.99 -8.70 -9.40
N GLY A 228 -6.48 -7.51 -9.03
CA GLY A 228 -6.05 -6.80 -7.83
C GLY A 228 -4.56 -6.41 -7.85
N VAL A 229 -3.94 -6.44 -6.68
CA VAL A 229 -2.51 -6.14 -6.48
C VAL A 229 -1.58 -7.20 -7.08
N TRP A 230 -2.12 -8.34 -7.49
CA TRP A 230 -1.39 -9.46 -8.07
C TRP A 230 -1.27 -9.36 -9.59
N LYS A 231 -1.96 -8.41 -10.23
CA LYS A 231 -1.98 -8.19 -11.69
C LYS A 231 -0.58 -8.03 -12.31
N SER A 232 0.35 -7.43 -11.59
CA SER A 232 1.73 -7.20 -12.05
C SER A 232 2.70 -8.33 -11.70
N LYS A 233 2.24 -9.41 -11.07
CA LYS A 233 3.06 -10.56 -10.66
C LYS A 233 2.78 -11.70 -11.61
N GLU A 234 3.60 -11.85 -12.63
CA GLU A 234 3.50 -12.95 -13.60
C GLU A 234 3.81 -14.32 -12.98
N ASP A 235 4.68 -14.34 -11.94
CA ASP A 235 5.11 -15.57 -11.28
C ASP A 235 4.92 -15.49 -9.76
N ILE A 236 4.21 -16.45 -9.20
CA ILE A 236 4.13 -16.68 -7.75
C ILE A 236 5.06 -17.86 -7.43
N PRO A 237 6.16 -17.64 -6.67
CA PRO A 237 7.19 -18.68 -6.47
C PRO A 237 6.69 -20.00 -5.87
N ARG A 238 5.55 -19.96 -5.17
CA ARG A 238 4.95 -21.15 -4.52
C ARG A 238 3.43 -21.11 -4.66
N PRO A 239 2.88 -21.44 -5.84
CA PRO A 239 1.47 -21.25 -6.14
C PRO A 239 0.52 -22.12 -5.29
N TYR A 240 1.00 -23.25 -4.77
CA TYR A 240 0.21 -24.22 -3.99
C TYR A 240 0.54 -24.21 -2.48
N SER A 241 1.32 -23.23 -2.01
CA SER A 241 1.77 -23.18 -0.61
C SER A 241 0.69 -22.56 0.29
N TRP A 242 -0.35 -23.31 0.57
CA TRP A 242 -1.36 -22.93 1.57
C TRP A 242 -0.75 -22.95 2.97
N ASN A 243 -1.30 -22.15 3.85
CA ASN A 243 -0.98 -22.16 5.28
C ASN A 243 -2.25 -22.01 6.11
N GLY A 244 -2.18 -22.43 7.37
CA GLY A 244 -3.34 -22.40 8.27
C GLY A 244 -3.90 -20.99 8.51
N PHE A 245 -3.07 -19.95 8.40
CA PHE A 245 -3.52 -18.57 8.50
C PHE A 245 -4.44 -18.19 7.33
N ALA A 246 -4.07 -18.54 6.09
CA ALA A 246 -4.89 -18.26 4.91
C ALA A 246 -6.25 -18.99 4.98
N VAL A 247 -6.27 -20.25 5.39
CA VAL A 247 -7.50 -21.01 5.64
C VAL A 247 -8.32 -20.33 6.73
N GLY A 248 -7.72 -19.96 7.86
CA GLY A 248 -8.37 -19.24 8.95
C GLY A 248 -8.97 -17.91 8.52
N GLN A 249 -8.30 -17.18 7.64
CA GLN A 249 -8.82 -15.94 7.05
C GLN A 249 -10.05 -16.17 6.17
N ILE A 250 -10.09 -17.25 5.39
CA ILE A 250 -11.28 -17.63 4.61
C ILE A 250 -12.43 -17.93 5.55
N LEU A 251 -12.24 -18.82 6.52
CA LEU A 251 -13.27 -19.22 7.47
C LEU A 251 -13.84 -18.08 8.33
N SER A 252 -13.10 -16.97 8.49
CA SER A 252 -13.53 -15.83 9.33
C SER A 252 -14.35 -14.77 8.61
N LYS A 253 -14.65 -14.95 7.31
CA LYS A 253 -15.29 -13.91 6.48
C LYS A 253 -16.80 -14.11 6.34
N PRO A 254 -17.63 -13.25 6.98
CA PRO A 254 -19.10 -13.32 6.82
C PRO A 254 -19.55 -13.04 5.38
N GLU A 255 -18.68 -12.49 4.53
CA GLU A 255 -18.99 -12.25 3.12
C GLU A 255 -19.35 -13.52 2.36
N TYR A 256 -18.89 -14.68 2.82
CA TYR A 256 -19.28 -15.97 2.21
C TYR A 256 -20.73 -16.34 2.44
N MET A 257 -21.41 -15.71 3.41
CA MET A 257 -22.87 -15.80 3.60
C MET A 257 -23.65 -14.80 2.72
N GLY A 258 -23.00 -14.12 1.76
CA GLY A 258 -23.63 -13.12 0.92
C GLY A 258 -23.68 -11.72 1.52
N HIS A 259 -22.90 -11.41 2.55
CA HIS A 259 -22.90 -10.13 3.24
C HIS A 259 -21.80 -9.21 2.74
N THR A 260 -22.06 -7.91 2.69
CA THR A 260 -21.00 -6.90 2.52
C THR A 260 -20.53 -6.41 3.89
N VAL A 261 -19.24 -6.54 4.17
CA VAL A 261 -18.64 -6.08 5.44
C VAL A 261 -17.68 -4.95 5.16
N ASN A 262 -17.97 -3.78 5.71
CA ASN A 262 -17.17 -2.57 5.55
C ASN A 262 -16.52 -2.16 6.89
N PHE A 263 -15.48 -1.31 6.81
CA PHE A 263 -14.79 -0.68 7.94
C PHE A 263 -14.16 -1.66 8.94
N ARG A 264 -13.61 -2.78 8.48
CA ARG A 264 -12.82 -3.70 9.33
C ARG A 264 -11.53 -3.08 9.84
N THR A 265 -10.99 -2.14 9.08
CA THR A 265 -9.75 -1.44 9.42
C THR A 265 -9.86 0.03 9.09
N HIS A 266 -9.11 0.87 9.82
CA HIS A 266 -8.90 2.25 9.45
C HIS A 266 -7.42 2.63 9.60
N LYS A 267 -7.05 3.77 9.02
CA LYS A 267 -5.75 4.41 9.26
C LYS A 267 -6.00 5.75 9.96
N GLU A 268 -5.30 6.02 11.03
CA GLU A 268 -5.47 7.27 11.77
C GLU A 268 -5.02 8.49 10.96
N SER A 269 -3.91 8.35 10.23
CA SER A 269 -3.33 9.41 9.43
C SER A 269 -2.96 8.93 8.03
N TYR A 270 -2.94 9.84 7.05
CA TYR A 270 -2.38 9.55 5.72
C TYR A 270 -0.86 9.29 5.77
N LYS A 271 -0.17 9.79 6.80
CA LYS A 271 1.26 9.56 7.06
C LYS A 271 1.52 8.20 7.73
N ASP A 272 0.51 7.60 8.39
CA ASP A 272 0.66 6.31 9.05
C ASP A 272 0.33 5.16 8.08
N LYS A 273 1.29 4.25 7.93
CA LYS A 273 1.12 3.04 7.11
C LYS A 273 0.38 1.92 7.85
N ARG A 274 0.32 1.99 9.19
CA ARG A 274 -0.33 0.97 10.00
C ARG A 274 -1.84 1.08 9.90
N ALA A 275 -2.49 -0.06 9.69
CA ALA A 275 -3.93 -0.18 9.79
C ALA A 275 -4.31 -0.65 11.20
N VAL A 276 -5.22 0.07 11.82
CA VAL A 276 -5.85 -0.33 13.09
C VAL A 276 -7.04 -1.22 12.74
N VAL A 277 -7.14 -2.38 13.38
CA VAL A 277 -8.23 -3.35 13.17
C VAL A 277 -9.35 -3.01 14.15
N HIS A 278 -10.56 -2.86 13.63
CA HIS A 278 -11.78 -2.71 14.44
C HIS A 278 -12.25 -4.04 15.00
N SER A 279 -12.87 -4.02 16.18
CA SER A 279 -13.57 -5.20 16.70
C SER A 279 -14.75 -5.56 15.78
N PRO A 280 -15.16 -6.85 15.75
CA PRO A 280 -16.30 -7.27 14.91
C PRO A 280 -17.60 -6.52 15.20
N GLU A 281 -17.77 -5.98 16.40
CA GLU A 281 -18.93 -5.19 16.82
C GLU A 281 -19.02 -3.82 16.12
N ASP A 282 -17.85 -3.29 15.68
CA ASP A 282 -17.75 -1.99 15.00
C ASP A 282 -17.85 -2.13 13.47
N TRP A 283 -17.97 -3.36 12.96
CA TRP A 283 -18.08 -3.59 11.53
C TRP A 283 -19.46 -3.20 11.01
N LEU A 284 -19.52 -2.55 9.88
CA LEU A 284 -20.78 -2.27 9.21
C LEU A 284 -21.10 -3.41 8.24
N ILE A 285 -22.10 -4.21 8.60
CA ILE A 285 -22.52 -5.41 7.86
C ILE A 285 -23.85 -5.14 7.17
N PHE A 286 -23.89 -5.37 5.86
CA PHE A 286 -25.10 -5.36 5.06
C PHE A 286 -25.40 -6.79 4.62
N GLU A 287 -26.53 -7.32 5.03
CA GLU A 287 -26.90 -8.68 4.78
C GLU A 287 -27.46 -8.88 3.35
N ASN A 288 -27.19 -10.06 2.77
CA ASN A 288 -27.76 -10.51 1.50
C ASN A 288 -27.57 -9.55 0.32
N THR A 289 -26.38 -8.99 0.20
CA THR A 289 -26.01 -8.08 -0.88
C THR A 289 -25.55 -8.77 -2.16
N HIS A 290 -25.23 -10.07 -2.05
CA HIS A 290 -24.82 -10.92 -3.16
C HIS A 290 -25.12 -12.40 -2.83
N GLU A 291 -25.00 -13.30 -3.80
CA GLU A 291 -25.27 -14.71 -3.62
C GLU A 291 -24.28 -15.36 -2.65
N ALA A 292 -24.78 -16.17 -1.72
CA ALA A 292 -23.98 -16.86 -0.72
C ALA A 292 -23.24 -18.06 -1.33
N ILE A 293 -21.95 -18.23 -1.03
CA ILE A 293 -21.19 -19.45 -1.33
C ILE A 293 -21.47 -20.52 -0.28
N VAL A 294 -21.70 -20.10 0.97
CA VAL A 294 -21.93 -20.96 2.13
C VAL A 294 -23.19 -20.48 2.84
N ASP A 295 -24.06 -21.39 3.17
CA ASP A 295 -25.27 -21.06 3.94
C ASP A 295 -24.93 -20.70 5.39
N LYS A 296 -25.84 -19.97 6.04
CA LYS A 296 -25.68 -19.47 7.41
C LYS A 296 -25.42 -20.61 8.42
N ALA A 297 -26.12 -21.72 8.31
CA ALA A 297 -26.00 -22.84 9.27
C ALA A 297 -24.59 -23.47 9.19
N THR A 298 -24.09 -23.70 7.98
CA THR A 298 -22.73 -24.19 7.72
C THR A 298 -21.68 -23.22 8.27
N TRP A 299 -21.85 -21.90 8.03
CA TRP A 299 -20.93 -20.90 8.53
C TRP A 299 -20.88 -20.83 10.06
N GLU A 300 -22.05 -20.79 10.72
CA GLU A 300 -22.17 -20.77 12.18
C GLU A 300 -21.57 -22.03 12.83
N LEU A 301 -21.82 -23.18 12.24
CA LEU A 301 -21.25 -24.45 12.70
C LEU A 301 -19.72 -24.43 12.61
N ALA A 302 -19.17 -23.95 11.49
CA ALA A 302 -17.73 -23.80 11.33
C ALA A 302 -17.13 -22.85 12.38
N GLN A 303 -17.80 -21.71 12.68
CA GLN A 303 -17.34 -20.80 13.75
C GLN A 303 -17.38 -21.46 15.14
N LYS A 304 -18.45 -22.23 15.45
CA LYS A 304 -18.56 -22.95 16.72
C LYS A 304 -17.42 -23.96 16.89
N LEU A 305 -17.13 -24.74 15.84
CA LEU A 305 -16.05 -25.74 15.87
C LEU A 305 -14.68 -25.11 16.03
N ARG A 306 -14.45 -23.95 15.41
CA ARG A 306 -13.18 -23.19 15.52
C ARG A 306 -12.95 -22.59 16.91
N LYS A 307 -14.00 -22.23 17.62
CA LYS A 307 -13.91 -21.69 18.99
C LYS A 307 -13.63 -22.77 20.03
N THR A 308 -13.92 -24.03 19.72
CA THR A 308 -13.70 -25.15 20.63
C THR A 308 -12.21 -25.51 20.65
N PRO A 309 -11.48 -25.34 21.79
CA PRO A 309 -10.08 -25.68 21.89
C PRO A 309 -9.91 -27.20 21.72
N ARG A 310 -9.22 -27.64 20.68
CA ARG A 310 -8.82 -29.03 20.52
C ARG A 310 -7.50 -29.24 21.23
N ARG A 311 -7.49 -29.99 22.32
CA ARG A 311 -6.25 -30.51 22.92
C ARG A 311 -5.91 -31.81 22.19
N HIS A 312 -4.79 -31.79 21.45
CA HIS A 312 -4.12 -33.02 21.06
C HIS A 312 -3.47 -33.59 22.32
N ASP A 313 -3.69 -34.88 22.62
CA ASP A 313 -2.84 -35.53 23.57
C ASP A 313 -1.45 -35.78 22.97
N THR A 314 -0.48 -36.19 23.78
CA THR A 314 0.91 -36.43 23.38
C THR A 314 1.09 -37.53 22.33
N ILE A 315 0.05 -38.28 22.00
CA ILE A 315 0.03 -39.44 21.08
C ILE A 315 -0.53 -39.04 19.70
N GLY A 316 -1.06 -37.81 19.55
CA GLY A 316 -1.57 -37.31 18.26
C GLY A 316 -3.01 -37.66 17.94
N GLU A 317 -3.68 -38.46 18.77
CA GLU A 317 -5.10 -38.76 18.62
C GLU A 317 -5.94 -37.81 19.48
N ALA A 318 -6.92 -37.16 18.87
CA ALA A 318 -7.89 -36.35 19.62
C ALA A 318 -8.81 -37.22 20.43
N ASN A 319 -9.00 -36.94 21.75
CA ASN A 319 -10.00 -37.61 22.53
C ASN A 319 -11.39 -37.47 21.87
N PRO A 320 -12.11 -38.56 21.62
CA PRO A 320 -13.42 -38.54 20.96
C PRO A 320 -14.45 -37.58 21.59
N LEU A 321 -14.30 -37.26 22.87
CA LEU A 321 -15.19 -36.36 23.60
C LEU A 321 -14.68 -34.93 23.68
N THR A 322 -13.54 -34.61 23.04
CA THR A 322 -13.00 -33.23 23.04
C THR A 322 -13.96 -32.27 22.37
N GLY A 323 -14.45 -31.30 23.11
CA GLY A 323 -15.40 -30.28 22.63
C GLY A 323 -16.87 -30.74 22.63
N LEU A 324 -17.16 -31.95 23.15
CA LEU A 324 -18.51 -32.46 23.33
C LEU A 324 -18.98 -32.45 24.79
N LEU A 325 -18.05 -32.21 25.74
CA LEU A 325 -18.37 -32.12 27.16
C LEU A 325 -18.57 -30.65 27.55
N TYR A 326 -19.74 -30.37 28.08
CA TYR A 326 -20.11 -29.05 28.59
C TYR A 326 -20.46 -29.14 30.05
N CYS A 327 -20.16 -28.11 30.81
CA CYS A 327 -20.60 -28.00 32.20
C CYS A 327 -22.14 -27.87 32.23
N ALA A 328 -22.81 -28.61 33.14
CA ALA A 328 -24.25 -28.52 33.28
C ALA A 328 -24.74 -27.14 33.78
N ASP A 329 -23.86 -26.40 34.50
CA ASP A 329 -24.23 -25.14 35.14
C ASP A 329 -23.83 -23.92 34.30
N CYS A 330 -22.71 -23.96 33.49
CA CYS A 330 -22.19 -22.79 32.76
C CYS A 330 -22.03 -23.01 31.26
N GLY A 331 -22.35 -24.18 30.75
CA GLY A 331 -22.25 -24.50 29.31
C GLY A 331 -20.86 -24.92 28.83
#